data_a843a9e45b7d748eb68751267f704a2c
#
_entry.id   a843a9e45b7d748eb68751267f704a2c
#
_cell.length_a   1.000
_cell.length_b   1.000
_cell.length_c   1.000
_cell.angle_alpha   90.00
_cell.angle_beta   90.00
_cell.angle_gamma   90.00
#
_symmetry.space_group_name_H-M   'P 1'
#
loop_
_entity.id
_entity.type
_entity.pdbx_description
1 polymer ?
#
loop_
_entity_poly.entity_id
_entity_poly.type
_entity_poly.pdbx_seq_one_letter_code
_entity_poly.pdbx_strand_id
1 'polypeptide(L)'
;QLRHLRNGNDLQGLLKVLEMAYQPAIQDAFDFLTHSFPNKIKEPAFRHELLVHPIDSHVHKELIAMEYYERLGSYVKNHLIPAELYLDCSSPQLYWDALAPVIATMRHKHGPASYENFEYLVVRALDWDARFPSGNYPKNMRRLVLPPPISE
;
A
#
# COMPACT_ATOMS: atom_id res chain seq x y z
N GLN A 1 -9.59 -2.59 31.98
CA GLN A 1 -8.42 -1.74 31.76
C GLN A 1 -7.57 -2.18 30.56
N LEU A 2 -7.19 -3.46 30.45
CA LEU A 2 -6.38 -3.95 29.31
C LEU A 2 -7.08 -3.78 27.94
N ARG A 3 -8.39 -3.94 27.88
CA ARG A 3 -9.17 -3.75 26.65
C ARG A 3 -9.23 -2.28 26.21
N HIS A 4 -9.33 -1.36 27.17
CA HIS A 4 -9.30 0.09 26.89
C HIS A 4 -7.91 0.57 26.46
N LEU A 5 -6.85 0.03 27.05
CA LEU A 5 -5.46 0.33 26.65
C LEU A 5 -5.15 -0.19 25.24
N ARG A 6 -5.65 -1.39 24.91
CA ARG A 6 -5.49 -1.95 23.56
C ARG A 6 -6.21 -1.11 22.51
N ASN A 7 -7.46 -0.73 22.76
CA ASN A 7 -8.23 0.13 21.85
C ASN A 7 -7.60 1.53 21.69
N GLY A 8 -6.98 2.07 22.74
CA GLY A 8 -6.26 3.34 22.68
C GLY A 8 -5.00 3.24 21.80
N ASN A 9 -4.24 2.16 21.93
CA ASN A 9 -3.05 1.91 21.12
C ASN A 9 -3.43 1.66 19.64
N ASP A 10 -4.49 0.91 19.39
CA ASP A 10 -5.01 0.63 18.05
C ASP A 10 -5.44 1.93 17.35
N LEU A 11 -6.11 2.82 18.07
CA LEU A 11 -6.51 4.13 17.57
C LEU A 11 -5.29 5.02 17.26
N GLN A 12 -4.30 5.06 18.14
CA GLN A 12 -3.06 5.82 17.89
C GLN A 12 -2.30 5.30 16.66
N GLY A 13 -2.22 3.98 16.49
CA GLY A 13 -1.63 3.36 15.32
C GLY A 13 -2.36 3.75 14.03
N LEU A 14 -3.69 3.73 14.03
CA LEU A 14 -4.50 4.15 12.90
C LEU A 14 -4.32 5.63 12.56
N LEU A 15 -4.34 6.50 13.57
CA LEU A 15 -4.11 7.94 13.39
C LEU A 15 -2.72 8.21 12.78
N LYS A 16 -1.69 7.46 13.19
CA LYS A 16 -0.35 7.56 12.62
C LYS A 16 -0.32 7.19 11.14
N VAL A 17 -1.02 6.13 10.75
CA VAL A 17 -1.15 5.71 9.35
C VAL A 17 -1.85 6.77 8.51
N LEU A 18 -2.94 7.33 9.01
CA LEU A 18 -3.66 8.41 8.33
C LEU A 18 -2.76 9.64 8.15
N GLU A 19 -2.04 10.03 9.19
CA GLU A 19 -1.07 11.14 9.14
C GLU A 19 0.01 10.89 8.07
N MET A 20 0.57 9.68 8.01
CA MET A 20 1.57 9.31 7.00
C MET A 20 1.00 9.36 5.58
N ALA A 21 -0.22 8.89 5.37
CA ALA A 21 -0.87 8.88 4.06
C ALA A 21 -1.11 10.28 3.49
N TYR A 22 -1.33 11.27 4.35
CA TYR A 22 -1.59 12.66 3.96
C TYR A 22 -0.32 13.52 3.80
N GLN A 23 0.87 12.97 4.04
CA GLN A 23 2.10 13.71 3.79
C GLN A 23 2.25 14.03 2.28
N PRO A 24 2.66 15.25 1.91
CA PRO A 24 2.76 15.67 0.51
C PRO A 24 3.64 14.75 -0.34
N ALA A 25 4.76 14.26 0.19
CA ALA A 25 5.64 13.34 -0.52
C ALA A 25 4.97 12.00 -0.85
N ILE A 26 4.11 11.50 0.03
CA ILE A 26 3.35 10.26 -0.18
C ILE A 26 2.26 10.48 -1.23
N GLN A 27 1.51 11.56 -1.13
CA GLN A 27 0.49 11.94 -2.13
C GLN A 27 1.10 12.08 -3.52
N ASP A 28 2.23 12.77 -3.64
CA ASP A 28 2.96 12.96 -4.89
C ASP A 28 3.48 11.63 -5.47
N ALA A 29 3.94 10.72 -4.62
CA ALA A 29 4.38 9.38 -5.05
C ALA A 29 3.21 8.55 -5.61
N PHE A 30 2.03 8.59 -5.01
CA PHE A 30 0.85 7.90 -5.52
C PHE A 30 0.30 8.53 -6.79
N ASP A 31 0.32 9.85 -6.92
CA ASP A 31 -0.01 10.54 -8.17
C ASP A 31 0.94 10.11 -9.30
N PHE A 32 2.24 10.03 -9.01
CA PHE A 32 3.23 9.53 -9.95
C PHE A 32 2.96 8.07 -10.35
N LEU A 33 2.67 7.18 -9.40
CA LEU A 33 2.34 5.78 -9.68
C LEU A 33 1.13 5.64 -10.61
N THR A 34 0.14 6.49 -10.42
CA THR A 34 -1.12 6.42 -11.18
C THR A 34 -0.98 7.00 -12.57
N HIS A 35 -0.31 8.15 -12.71
CA HIS A 35 -0.35 8.94 -13.94
C HIS A 35 0.93 8.85 -14.79
N SER A 36 2.09 8.67 -14.18
CA SER A 36 3.37 8.76 -14.88
C SER A 36 4.11 7.42 -14.96
N PHE A 37 4.14 6.68 -13.90
CA PHE A 37 4.93 5.44 -13.79
C PHE A 37 4.60 4.39 -14.86
N PRO A 38 3.34 4.14 -15.27
CA PRO A 38 3.02 3.14 -16.29
C PRO A 38 3.73 3.38 -17.63
N ASN A 39 4.02 4.63 -17.96
CA ASN A 39 4.80 4.98 -19.13
C ASN A 39 6.29 5.02 -18.85
N LYS A 40 6.69 5.59 -17.72
CA LYS A 40 8.09 5.70 -17.31
C LYS A 40 8.80 4.34 -17.22
N ILE A 41 8.16 3.35 -16.66
CA ILE A 41 8.76 2.01 -16.53
C ILE A 41 9.03 1.32 -17.88
N LYS A 42 8.43 1.78 -18.96
CA LYS A 42 8.69 1.30 -20.33
C LYS A 42 9.97 1.90 -20.92
N GLU A 43 10.43 3.04 -20.43
CA GLU A 43 11.61 3.74 -20.91
C GLU A 43 12.88 3.00 -20.47
N PRO A 44 13.78 2.60 -21.40
CA PRO A 44 15.04 1.91 -21.03
C PRO A 44 15.93 2.72 -20.10
N ALA A 45 16.03 4.03 -20.32
CA ALA A 45 16.83 4.92 -19.48
C ALA A 45 16.32 4.95 -18.04
N PHE A 46 14.99 5.06 -17.83
CA PHE A 46 14.37 5.04 -16.51
C PHE A 46 14.66 3.73 -15.77
N ARG A 47 14.53 2.58 -16.47
CA ARG A 47 14.86 1.27 -15.86
C ARG A 47 16.34 1.16 -15.54
N HIS A 48 17.22 1.70 -16.38
CA HIS A 48 18.66 1.65 -16.14
C HIS A 48 19.07 2.41 -14.89
N GLU A 49 18.43 3.51 -14.58
CA GLU A 49 18.71 4.31 -13.37
C GLU A 49 18.46 3.51 -12.08
N LEU A 50 17.51 2.55 -12.09
CA LEU A 50 17.28 1.64 -10.95
C LEU A 50 18.44 0.68 -10.69
N LEU A 51 19.35 0.50 -11.65
CA LEU A 51 20.53 -0.35 -11.52
C LEU A 51 21.75 0.40 -10.98
N VAL A 52 21.70 1.73 -10.99
CA VAL A 52 22.82 2.62 -10.61
C VAL A 52 22.58 3.18 -9.21
N HIS A 53 23.60 3.26 -8.39
CA HIS A 53 23.54 3.88 -7.07
C HIS A 53 24.30 5.22 -7.02
N PRO A 54 23.79 6.18 -6.22
CA PRO A 54 22.49 6.22 -5.54
C PRO A 54 21.33 6.44 -6.52
N ILE A 55 20.16 5.88 -6.22
CA ILE A 55 18.95 6.12 -7.01
C ILE A 55 18.35 7.47 -6.58
N ASP A 56 18.02 8.32 -7.55
CA ASP A 56 17.40 9.61 -7.29
C ASP A 56 15.89 9.44 -7.02
N SER A 57 15.48 9.63 -5.77
CA SER A 57 14.08 9.53 -5.34
C SER A 57 13.18 10.65 -5.88
N HIS A 58 13.73 11.74 -6.39
CA HIS A 58 12.94 12.77 -7.07
C HIS A 58 12.49 12.32 -8.47
N VAL A 59 13.24 11.43 -9.09
CA VAL A 59 12.90 10.79 -10.36
C VAL A 59 12.11 9.50 -10.13
N HIS A 60 12.58 8.66 -9.22
CA HIS A 60 12.02 7.35 -8.88
C HIS A 60 11.07 7.42 -7.68
N LYS A 61 9.95 8.12 -7.84
CA LYS A 61 8.96 8.32 -6.78
C LYS A 61 8.22 7.04 -6.40
N GLU A 62 8.23 6.03 -7.28
CA GLU A 62 7.70 4.69 -6.96
C GLU A 62 8.40 4.08 -5.74
N LEU A 63 9.68 4.39 -5.51
CA LEU A 63 10.39 3.92 -4.32
C LEU A 63 9.81 4.51 -3.04
N ILE A 64 9.33 5.74 -3.06
CA ILE A 64 8.68 6.37 -1.90
C ILE A 64 7.38 5.63 -1.55
N ALA A 65 6.58 5.28 -2.55
CA ALA A 65 5.36 4.49 -2.34
C ALA A 65 5.67 3.06 -1.85
N MET A 66 6.71 2.43 -2.39
CA MET A 66 7.18 1.11 -1.95
C MET A 66 7.62 1.14 -0.49
N GLU A 67 8.41 2.15 -0.08
CA GLU A 67 8.84 2.35 1.30
C GLU A 67 7.65 2.61 2.25
N TYR A 68 6.66 3.36 1.80
CA TYR A 68 5.43 3.57 2.54
C TYR A 68 4.73 2.24 2.86
N TYR A 69 4.53 1.37 1.86
CA TYR A 69 3.91 0.07 2.07
C TYR A 69 4.80 -0.90 2.85
N GLU A 70 6.12 -0.85 2.67
CA GLU A 70 7.07 -1.64 3.45
C GLU A 70 6.94 -1.32 4.94
N ARG A 71 6.85 -0.04 5.27
CA ARG A 71 6.68 0.43 6.64
C ARG A 71 5.33 0.02 7.23
N LEU A 72 4.23 0.20 6.46
CA LEU A 72 2.91 -0.25 6.88
C LEU A 72 2.84 -1.75 7.09
N GLY A 73 3.43 -2.53 6.18
CA GLY A 73 3.50 -3.98 6.30
C GLY A 73 4.22 -4.42 7.57
N SER A 74 5.30 -3.74 7.93
CA SER A 74 5.99 -3.97 9.20
C SER A 74 5.09 -3.67 10.41
N TYR A 75 4.35 -2.57 10.38
CA TYR A 75 3.44 -2.20 11.48
C TYR A 75 2.30 -3.22 11.64
N VAL A 76 1.72 -3.69 10.55
CA VAL A 76 0.69 -4.73 10.58
C VAL A 76 1.26 -6.06 11.06
N LYS A 77 2.41 -6.48 10.53
CA LYS A 77 3.09 -7.72 10.92
C LYS A 77 3.42 -7.78 12.41
N ASN A 78 3.83 -6.66 12.99
CA ASN A 78 4.19 -6.54 14.40
C ASN A 78 3.04 -6.10 15.30
N HIS A 79 1.81 -6.15 14.82
CA HIS A 79 0.58 -5.83 15.57
C HIS A 79 0.53 -4.41 16.16
N LEU A 80 1.25 -3.46 15.55
CA LEU A 80 1.13 -2.03 15.89
C LEU A 80 -0.13 -1.41 15.29
N ILE A 81 -0.60 -1.99 14.19
CA ILE A 81 -1.85 -1.63 13.52
C ILE A 81 -2.64 -2.93 13.30
N PRO A 82 -3.93 -2.98 13.69
CA PRO A 82 -4.78 -4.12 13.39
C PRO A 82 -4.94 -4.29 11.88
N ALA A 83 -4.63 -5.48 11.35
CA ALA A 83 -4.72 -5.76 9.92
C ALA A 83 -6.14 -5.56 9.38
N GLU A 84 -7.15 -6.03 10.11
CA GLU A 84 -8.55 -5.93 9.70
C GLU A 84 -9.02 -4.48 9.59
N LEU A 85 -8.60 -3.63 10.51
CA LEU A 85 -8.94 -2.21 10.49
C LEU A 85 -8.30 -1.48 9.30
N TYR A 86 -7.05 -1.79 9.00
CA TYR A 86 -6.34 -1.23 7.86
C TYR A 86 -6.92 -1.71 6.52
N LEU A 87 -7.16 -3.01 6.39
CA LEU A 87 -7.64 -3.63 5.14
C LEU A 87 -9.10 -3.31 4.83
N ASP A 88 -9.89 -2.94 5.83
CA ASP A 88 -11.27 -2.48 5.63
C ASP A 88 -11.35 -1.17 4.83
N CYS A 89 -10.29 -0.37 4.84
CA CYS A 89 -10.25 0.94 4.17
C CYS A 89 -9.10 1.12 3.16
N SER A 90 -8.28 0.10 2.91
CA SER A 90 -7.09 0.20 2.06
C SER A 90 -6.88 -1.05 1.22
N SER A 91 -6.32 -0.86 0.03
CA SER A 91 -6.11 -1.92 -0.97
C SER A 91 -4.67 -1.90 -1.51
N PRO A 92 -3.67 -2.28 -0.69
CA PRO A 92 -2.26 -2.23 -1.10
C PRO A 92 -1.94 -3.17 -2.27
N GLN A 93 -2.72 -4.25 -2.46
CA GLN A 93 -2.57 -5.21 -3.54
C GLN A 93 -2.74 -4.61 -4.94
N LEU A 94 -3.46 -3.50 -5.07
CA LEU A 94 -3.69 -2.85 -6.36
C LEU A 94 -2.41 -2.33 -7.03
N TYR A 95 -1.37 -2.06 -6.26
CA TYR A 95 -0.10 -1.52 -6.78
C TYR A 95 0.99 -2.59 -6.93
N TRP A 96 0.75 -3.80 -6.44
CA TRP A 96 1.76 -4.85 -6.41
C TRP A 96 2.26 -5.22 -7.81
N ASP A 97 1.36 -5.51 -8.74
CA ASP A 97 1.73 -5.94 -10.09
C ASP A 97 2.52 -4.87 -10.85
N ALA A 98 2.14 -3.61 -10.70
CA ALA A 98 2.86 -2.50 -11.31
C ALA A 98 4.27 -2.33 -10.73
N LEU A 99 4.45 -2.55 -9.43
CA LEU A 99 5.72 -2.40 -8.72
C LEU A 99 6.58 -3.67 -8.72
N ALA A 100 6.02 -4.82 -9.05
CA ALA A 100 6.73 -6.11 -9.00
C ALA A 100 8.06 -6.13 -9.77
N PRO A 101 8.20 -5.51 -10.97
CA PRO A 101 9.48 -5.45 -11.66
C PRO A 101 10.56 -4.67 -10.87
N VAL A 102 10.16 -3.59 -10.20
CA VAL A 102 11.07 -2.79 -9.37
C VAL A 102 11.46 -3.59 -8.12
N ILE A 103 10.51 -4.24 -7.46
CA ILE A 103 10.76 -5.11 -6.30
C ILE A 103 11.71 -6.24 -6.67
N ALA A 104 11.50 -6.90 -7.82
CA ALA A 104 12.38 -7.95 -8.31
C ALA A 104 13.82 -7.43 -8.51
N THR A 105 13.97 -6.23 -9.06
CA THR A 105 15.27 -5.57 -9.22
C THR A 105 15.94 -5.28 -7.89
N MET A 106 15.18 -4.77 -6.91
CA MET A 106 15.71 -4.50 -5.57
C MET A 106 16.12 -5.78 -4.83
N ARG A 107 15.34 -6.85 -4.98
CA ARG A 107 15.70 -8.19 -4.42
C ARG A 107 16.94 -8.77 -5.06
N HIS A 108 17.11 -8.61 -6.35
CA HIS A 108 18.33 -9.03 -7.04
C HIS A 108 19.58 -8.29 -6.51
N LYS A 109 19.45 -6.99 -6.22
CA LYS A 109 20.55 -6.16 -5.73
C LYS A 109 20.84 -6.34 -4.24
N HIS A 110 19.82 -6.44 -3.42
CA HIS A 110 19.91 -6.33 -1.95
C HIS A 110 19.47 -7.58 -1.20
N GLY A 111 18.98 -8.60 -1.90
CA GLY A 111 18.54 -9.86 -1.31
C GLY A 111 17.03 -9.98 -1.13
N PRO A 112 16.56 -11.20 -0.81
CA PRO A 112 15.13 -11.54 -0.82
C PRO A 112 14.30 -10.84 0.26
N ALA A 113 14.93 -10.30 1.29
CA ALA A 113 14.25 -9.56 2.36
C ALA A 113 13.78 -8.14 1.92
N SER A 114 14.25 -7.65 0.76
CA SER A 114 13.83 -6.35 0.26
C SER A 114 12.32 -6.35 -0.02
N TYR A 115 11.60 -5.42 0.60
CA TYR A 115 10.14 -5.26 0.48
C TYR A 115 9.33 -6.50 0.87
N GLU A 116 9.84 -7.33 1.80
CA GLU A 116 9.12 -8.50 2.31
C GLU A 116 7.90 -8.12 3.15
N ASN A 117 7.93 -6.98 3.83
CA ASN A 117 6.80 -6.50 4.60
C ASN A 117 5.68 -5.95 3.70
N PHE A 118 6.03 -5.33 2.59
CA PHE A 118 5.05 -4.97 1.56
C PHE A 118 4.39 -6.23 0.97
N GLU A 119 5.16 -7.25 0.62
CA GLU A 119 4.62 -8.54 0.17
C GLU A 119 3.68 -9.16 1.20
N TYR A 120 4.10 -9.20 2.48
CA TYR A 120 3.25 -9.66 3.58
C TYR A 120 1.92 -8.92 3.62
N LEU A 121 1.96 -7.59 3.51
CA LEU A 121 0.75 -6.76 3.50
C LEU A 121 -0.16 -7.08 2.32
N VAL A 122 0.42 -7.29 1.14
CA VAL A 122 -0.33 -7.68 -0.07
C VAL A 122 -0.97 -9.05 0.09
N VAL A 123 -0.26 -10.04 0.61
CA VAL A 123 -0.82 -11.38 0.89
C VAL A 123 -2.00 -11.29 1.85
N ARG A 124 -1.88 -10.49 2.93
CA ARG A 124 -2.98 -10.24 3.86
C ARG A 124 -4.19 -9.57 3.18
N ALA A 125 -3.93 -8.65 2.25
CA ALA A 125 -4.99 -8.00 1.48
C ALA A 125 -5.69 -8.96 0.50
N LEU A 126 -4.96 -9.84 -0.14
CA LEU A 126 -5.54 -10.88 -1.01
C LEU A 126 -6.39 -11.88 -0.21
N ASP A 127 -5.95 -12.27 0.97
CA ASP A 127 -6.74 -13.12 1.89
C ASP A 127 -8.01 -12.39 2.36
N TRP A 128 -7.93 -11.10 2.62
CA TRP A 128 -9.08 -10.27 2.94
C TRP A 128 -10.09 -10.21 1.79
N ASP A 129 -9.65 -10.00 0.57
CA ASP A 129 -10.50 -9.99 -0.63
C ASP A 129 -11.17 -11.35 -0.85
N ALA A 130 -10.45 -12.45 -0.63
CA ALA A 130 -11.00 -13.79 -0.73
C ALA A 130 -12.07 -14.07 0.35
N ARG A 131 -11.89 -13.52 1.55
CA ARG A 131 -12.86 -13.61 2.65
C ARG A 131 -14.08 -12.74 2.43
N PHE A 132 -13.91 -11.58 1.79
CA PHE A 132 -14.97 -10.59 1.56
C PHE A 132 -15.05 -10.18 0.08
N PRO A 133 -15.40 -11.11 -0.83
CA PRO A 133 -15.39 -10.85 -2.28
C PRO A 133 -16.39 -9.77 -2.72
N SER A 134 -17.41 -9.50 -1.92
CA SER A 134 -18.42 -8.46 -2.16
C SER A 134 -18.37 -7.32 -1.14
N GLY A 135 -17.24 -7.19 -0.45
CA GLY A 135 -17.07 -6.21 0.62
C GLY A 135 -17.52 -6.71 1.99
N ASN A 136 -17.21 -5.93 3.01
CA ASN A 136 -17.42 -6.27 4.44
C ASN A 136 -18.60 -5.47 5.05
N TYR A 137 -19.63 -5.16 4.25
CA TYR A 137 -20.81 -4.48 4.78
C TYR A 137 -21.61 -5.42 5.70
N PRO A 138 -22.07 -4.97 6.89
CA PRO A 138 -22.80 -5.84 7.83
C PRO A 138 -24.08 -6.40 7.20
N LYS A 139 -24.25 -7.72 7.28
CA LYS A 139 -25.37 -8.43 6.66
C LYS A 139 -26.75 -8.05 7.21
N ASN A 140 -26.79 -7.60 8.47
CA ASN A 140 -28.02 -7.18 9.15
C ASN A 140 -28.36 -5.69 8.96
N MET A 141 -27.54 -4.96 8.23
CA MET A 141 -27.79 -3.56 7.92
C MET A 141 -28.33 -3.41 6.49
N ARG A 142 -29.35 -2.57 6.32
CA ARG A 142 -29.91 -2.27 5.00
C ARG A 142 -28.93 -1.48 4.15
N ARG A 143 -28.92 -1.71 2.83
CA ARG A 143 -28.23 -0.88 1.86
C ARG A 143 -29.12 0.28 1.44
N LEU A 144 -28.51 1.40 1.11
CA LEU A 144 -29.22 2.52 0.49
C LEU A 144 -29.37 2.30 -1.02
N VAL A 145 -30.51 2.75 -1.55
CA VAL A 145 -30.74 2.75 -2.99
C VAL A 145 -29.96 3.92 -3.60
N LEU A 146 -29.15 3.61 -4.60
CA LEU A 146 -28.37 4.62 -5.32
C LEU A 146 -29.07 5.00 -6.62
N PRO A 147 -28.84 6.23 -7.12
CA PRO A 147 -29.24 6.60 -8.47
C PRO A 147 -28.46 5.76 -9.50
N PRO A 148 -28.90 5.72 -10.78
CA PRO A 148 -28.12 5.07 -11.81
C PRO A 148 -26.73 5.71 -11.94
N PRO A 149 -25.72 4.94 -12.40
CA PRO A 149 -24.38 5.48 -12.60
C PRO A 149 -24.41 6.61 -13.65
N ILE A 150 -23.44 7.53 -13.51
CA ILE A 150 -23.25 8.59 -14.50
C ILE A 150 -22.89 7.91 -15.83
N SER A 151 -23.66 8.20 -16.86
CA SER A 151 -23.37 7.77 -18.25
C SER A 151 -22.55 8.84 -18.96
N GLU A 152 -21.64 8.39 -19.86
CA GLU A 152 -20.89 9.28 -20.74
C GLU A 152 -21.81 9.95 -21.78
#